data_7777f4ac6b51e6686548eeeee18d469e
#
_entry.id   7777f4ac6b51e6686548eeeee18d469e
#
_cell.length_a   1.000
_cell.length_b   1.000
_cell.length_c   1.000
_cell.angle_alpha   90.00
_cell.angle_beta   90.00
_cell.angle_gamma   90.00
#
_symmetry.space_group_name_H-M   'P 1'
#
loop_
_entity.id
_entity.type
_entity.pdbx_description
1 polymer ?
#
loop_
_entity_poly.entity_id
_entity_poly.type
_entity_poly.pdbx_seq_one_letter_code
_entity_poly.pdbx_strand_id
1 'polypeptide(L)'
;YYLSVEFLTGRSMHCNAVNLCTMKNVRDALMELGINWRHVIREEPEPGLGNGGLGRLAACFMDSLASLELPAMGCTIRYEYGLFRQRIVDGQQVEVPDNWLDNGNIWEVPDPEDTMEVHFGGYVEPVQENGRTNFVTKNYQTVLAVPYDMPIAGYDCDTVNTLRMWSARSPHNNLDFSAFSAGNYEKALESDMAAVISKVLYPEDNHYEGKKLRLTQHYFFTSASLQYAIKDFKRRFGTRFNLLPEKIAIQINDTHPGLAIPELMRLLMDQEGL
;
A
#
# COMPACT_ATOMS: atom_id res chain seq x y z
N TYR A 1 -4.66 6.25 -11.18
CA TYR A 1 -3.91 5.58 -10.11
C TYR A 1 -2.58 6.29 -9.89
N TYR A 2 -2.29 6.65 -8.65
CA TYR A 2 -1.06 7.32 -8.26
C TYR A 2 -0.18 6.35 -7.46
N LEU A 3 0.89 5.83 -8.07
CA LEU A 3 1.77 4.84 -7.46
C LEU A 3 2.95 5.54 -6.79
N SER A 4 3.09 5.39 -5.48
CA SER A 4 4.22 5.92 -4.72
C SER A 4 4.59 4.99 -3.57
N VAL A 5 5.89 4.87 -3.28
CA VAL A 5 6.35 4.13 -2.10
C VAL A 5 6.10 4.89 -0.80
N GLU A 6 5.78 6.19 -0.89
CA GLU A 6 5.52 7.06 0.26
C GLU A 6 4.23 7.86 0.07
N PHE A 7 3.47 7.99 1.16
CA PHE A 7 2.42 9.00 1.31
C PHE A 7 2.52 9.63 2.70
N LEU A 8 3.10 10.81 2.78
CA LEU A 8 3.22 11.55 4.04
C LEU A 8 1.94 12.38 4.29
N THR A 9 0.87 11.69 4.67
CA THR A 9 -0.46 12.28 4.85
C THR A 9 -0.54 13.19 6.08
N GLY A 10 0.22 12.87 7.13
CA GLY A 10 0.06 13.48 8.44
C GLY A 10 -1.22 12.99 9.14
N ARG A 11 -1.63 13.70 10.20
CA ARG A 11 -2.82 13.39 10.99
C ARG A 11 -4.09 13.72 10.21
N SER A 12 -5.02 12.79 10.15
CA SER A 12 -6.23 12.90 9.31
C SER A 12 -7.38 13.64 9.97
N MET A 13 -7.51 13.59 11.31
CA MET A 13 -8.65 14.16 12.02
C MET A 13 -8.85 15.66 11.73
N HIS A 14 -7.75 16.43 11.79
CA HIS A 14 -7.84 17.86 11.51
C HIS A 14 -8.18 18.14 10.04
N CYS A 15 -7.48 17.47 9.12
CA CYS A 15 -7.72 17.62 7.68
C CYS A 15 -9.15 17.24 7.31
N ASN A 16 -9.65 16.12 7.81
CA ASN A 16 -11.01 15.66 7.54
C ASN A 16 -12.06 16.66 8.11
N ALA A 17 -11.85 17.16 9.33
CA ALA A 17 -12.77 18.16 9.91
C ALA A 17 -12.81 19.48 9.12
N VAL A 18 -11.67 19.88 8.52
CA VAL A 18 -11.59 21.04 7.61
C VAL A 18 -12.27 20.73 6.28
N ASN A 19 -11.89 19.63 5.64
CA ASN A 19 -12.36 19.26 4.30
C ASN A 19 -13.87 19.01 4.27
N LEU A 20 -14.42 18.42 5.32
CA LEU A 20 -15.86 18.20 5.49
C LEU A 20 -16.62 19.43 6.03
N CYS A 21 -15.96 20.57 6.19
CA CYS A 21 -16.54 21.81 6.74
C CYS A 21 -17.20 21.64 8.13
N THR A 22 -16.76 20.61 8.92
CA THR A 22 -17.34 20.26 10.22
C THR A 22 -16.53 20.76 11.42
N MET A 23 -15.38 21.41 11.18
CA MET A 23 -14.43 21.83 12.22
C MET A 23 -15.10 22.56 13.40
N LYS A 24 -15.99 23.50 13.11
CA LYS A 24 -16.68 24.26 14.15
C LYS A 24 -17.55 23.33 15.00
N ASN A 25 -18.36 22.51 14.37
CA ASN A 25 -19.29 21.61 15.05
C ASN A 25 -18.56 20.58 15.94
N VAL A 26 -17.48 20.02 15.45
CA VAL A 26 -16.65 19.06 16.21
C VAL A 26 -16.01 19.75 17.43
N ARG A 27 -15.48 20.97 17.25
CA ARG A 27 -14.88 21.72 18.37
C ARG A 27 -15.93 22.11 19.43
N ASP A 28 -17.10 22.58 19.00
CA ASP A 28 -18.18 22.95 19.91
C ASP A 28 -18.68 21.74 20.71
N ALA A 29 -18.89 20.59 20.04
CA ALA A 29 -19.27 19.34 20.71
C ALA A 29 -18.24 18.87 21.72
N LEU A 30 -16.93 18.89 21.38
CA LEU A 30 -15.88 18.53 22.30
C LEU A 30 -15.80 19.48 23.50
N MET A 31 -16.00 20.77 23.27
CA MET A 31 -16.02 21.77 24.34
C MET A 31 -17.20 21.55 25.31
N GLU A 32 -18.38 21.17 24.83
CA GLU A 32 -19.53 20.81 25.67
C GLU A 32 -19.21 19.56 26.55
N LEU A 33 -18.41 18.66 26.05
CA LEU A 33 -17.92 17.48 26.80
C LEU A 33 -16.73 17.79 27.72
N GLY A 34 -16.26 19.03 27.78
CA GLY A 34 -15.07 19.42 28.54
C GLY A 34 -13.75 18.98 27.93
N ILE A 35 -13.75 18.58 26.67
CA ILE A 35 -12.58 18.06 25.97
C ILE A 35 -11.93 19.15 25.10
N ASN A 36 -10.61 19.32 25.23
CA ASN A 36 -9.87 20.28 24.42
C ASN A 36 -9.49 19.66 23.07
N TRP A 37 -10.01 20.25 21.97
CA TRP A 37 -9.66 19.87 20.60
C TRP A 37 -8.16 19.69 20.35
N ARG A 38 -7.32 20.59 20.88
CA ARG A 38 -5.87 20.52 20.69
C ARG A 38 -5.23 19.30 21.34
N HIS A 39 -5.83 18.78 22.41
CA HIS A 39 -5.37 17.55 23.03
C HIS A 39 -5.75 16.36 22.14
N VAL A 40 -6.99 16.31 21.67
CA VAL A 40 -7.46 15.19 20.83
C VAL A 40 -6.60 15.02 19.57
N ILE A 41 -6.34 16.10 18.83
CA ILE A 41 -5.51 16.01 17.61
C ILE A 41 -4.03 15.64 17.88
N ARG A 42 -3.54 15.84 19.11
CA ARG A 42 -2.17 15.44 19.48
C ARG A 42 -2.05 13.97 19.82
N GLU A 43 -3.13 13.36 20.27
CA GLU A 43 -3.19 11.94 20.58
C GLU A 43 -3.25 11.06 19.32
N GLU A 44 -3.67 11.63 18.18
CA GLU A 44 -3.67 10.91 16.92
C GLU A 44 -2.22 10.63 16.46
N PRO A 45 -1.84 9.35 16.26
CA PRO A 45 -0.53 9.04 15.72
C PRO A 45 -0.42 9.50 14.27
N GLU A 46 0.77 9.89 13.86
CA GLU A 46 1.04 10.14 12.44
C GLU A 46 1.28 8.81 11.73
N PRO A 47 0.63 8.56 10.59
CA PRO A 47 0.87 7.35 9.82
C PRO A 47 2.33 7.24 9.37
N GLY A 48 2.95 6.07 9.64
CA GLY A 48 4.33 5.78 9.25
C GLY A 48 4.48 5.43 7.77
N LEU A 49 3.86 6.21 6.86
CA LEU A 49 3.75 5.91 5.44
C LEU A 49 4.64 6.78 4.55
N GLY A 50 5.41 7.68 5.14
CA GLY A 50 6.25 8.60 4.37
C GLY A 50 7.37 9.21 5.20
N ASN A 51 8.34 9.85 4.53
CA ASN A 51 9.52 10.40 5.13
C ASN A 51 9.75 11.87 4.77
N GLY A 52 9.58 12.26 3.51
CA GLY A 52 9.97 13.57 3.05
C GLY A 52 9.13 14.13 1.91
N GLY A 53 9.78 14.90 1.04
CA GLY A 53 9.13 15.64 -0.05
C GLY A 53 8.39 14.76 -1.05
N LEU A 54 8.92 13.57 -1.36
CA LEU A 54 8.27 12.61 -2.25
C LEU A 54 6.89 12.21 -1.71
N GLY A 55 6.86 11.78 -0.45
CA GLY A 55 5.61 11.36 0.21
C GLY A 55 4.64 12.52 0.45
N ARG A 56 5.17 13.73 0.77
CA ARG A 56 4.31 14.89 0.93
C ARG A 56 3.70 15.36 -0.39
N LEU A 57 4.45 15.30 -1.49
CA LEU A 57 3.92 15.61 -2.82
C LEU A 57 2.76 14.69 -3.19
N ALA A 58 2.93 13.37 -2.97
CA ALA A 58 1.88 12.37 -3.20
C ALA A 58 0.63 12.67 -2.38
N ALA A 59 0.78 12.96 -1.08
CA ALA A 59 -0.33 13.32 -0.21
C ALA A 59 -1.06 14.58 -0.67
N CYS A 60 -0.32 15.64 -1.04
CA CYS A 60 -0.91 16.88 -1.56
C CYS A 60 -1.67 16.67 -2.88
N PHE A 61 -1.16 15.81 -3.77
CA PHE A 61 -1.88 15.51 -5.00
C PHE A 61 -3.17 14.75 -4.75
N MET A 62 -3.21 13.83 -3.79
CA MET A 62 -4.45 13.13 -3.43
C MET A 62 -5.51 14.12 -2.90
N ASP A 63 -5.13 15.05 -2.02
CA ASP A 63 -6.01 16.10 -1.52
C ASP A 63 -6.52 17.01 -2.65
N SER A 64 -5.62 17.41 -3.56
CA SER A 64 -5.97 18.27 -4.70
C SER A 64 -6.92 17.56 -5.66
N LEU A 65 -6.67 16.30 -5.99
CA LEU A 65 -7.52 15.51 -6.88
C LEU A 65 -8.93 15.33 -6.27
N ALA A 66 -9.03 15.06 -4.98
CA ALA A 66 -10.31 14.96 -4.30
C ALA A 66 -11.06 16.31 -4.30
N SER A 67 -10.38 17.43 -3.97
CA SER A 67 -10.98 18.76 -3.95
C SER A 67 -11.36 19.29 -5.33
N LEU A 68 -10.73 18.79 -6.39
CA LEU A 68 -11.09 19.07 -7.77
C LEU A 68 -12.14 18.08 -8.34
N GLU A 69 -12.67 17.21 -7.51
CA GLU A 69 -13.66 16.18 -7.86
C GLU A 69 -13.18 15.24 -8.97
N LEU A 70 -11.86 14.99 -9.03
CA LEU A 70 -11.24 14.05 -9.96
C LEU A 70 -11.09 12.69 -9.30
N PRO A 71 -11.60 11.59 -9.93
CA PRO A 71 -11.49 10.26 -9.36
C PRO A 71 -10.03 9.80 -9.36
N ALA A 72 -9.53 9.44 -8.18
CA ALA A 72 -8.16 8.99 -8.01
C ALA A 72 -8.04 7.91 -6.93
N MET A 73 -7.03 7.06 -7.07
CA MET A 73 -6.61 6.11 -6.05
C MET A 73 -5.10 6.19 -5.90
N GLY A 74 -4.64 6.52 -4.69
CA GLY A 74 -3.24 6.38 -4.31
C GLY A 74 -2.95 4.94 -3.94
N CYS A 75 -1.77 4.42 -4.32
CA CYS A 75 -1.37 3.05 -4.01
C CYS A 75 0.03 3.04 -3.43
N THR A 76 0.17 2.36 -2.29
CA THR A 76 1.43 2.24 -1.55
C THR A 76 1.50 0.94 -0.75
N ILE A 77 2.55 0.78 0.05
CA ILE A 77 2.69 -0.29 1.04
C ILE A 77 2.21 0.21 2.40
N ARG A 78 1.50 -0.64 3.14
CA ARG A 78 1.15 -0.43 4.54
C ARG A 78 2.31 -0.81 5.43
N TYR A 79 3.25 0.12 5.65
CA TYR A 79 4.41 -0.14 6.49
C TYR A 79 4.01 -0.28 7.96
N GLU A 80 4.43 -1.36 8.59
CA GLU A 80 4.07 -1.64 9.99
C GLU A 80 4.83 -0.71 10.96
N TYR A 81 6.09 -0.40 10.67
CA TYR A 81 6.96 0.38 11.54
C TYR A 81 7.43 1.72 10.93
N GLY A 82 6.88 2.12 9.78
CA GLY A 82 7.30 3.32 9.09
C GLY A 82 8.77 3.30 8.68
N LEU A 83 9.45 4.45 8.76
CA LEU A 83 10.90 4.55 8.55
C LEU A 83 11.63 4.18 9.85
N PHE A 84 11.58 5.04 10.85
CA PHE A 84 12.05 4.84 12.23
C PHE A 84 11.63 6.02 13.10
N ARG A 85 11.66 5.81 14.41
CA ARG A 85 11.56 6.88 15.40
C ARG A 85 12.94 7.21 15.94
N GLN A 86 13.27 8.49 16.06
CA GLN A 86 14.51 8.93 16.63
C GLN A 86 14.42 9.02 18.16
N ARG A 87 15.44 8.50 18.85
CA ARG A 87 15.67 8.71 20.27
C ARG A 87 17.07 9.25 20.51
N ILE A 88 17.23 10.02 21.56
CA ILE A 88 18.56 10.45 22.03
C ILE A 88 18.88 9.63 23.28
N VAL A 89 19.95 8.84 23.19
CA VAL A 89 20.46 8.02 24.28
C VAL A 89 21.93 8.37 24.46
N ASP A 90 22.33 8.79 25.67
CA ASP A 90 23.71 9.23 26.00
C ASP A 90 24.27 10.28 25.03
N GLY A 91 23.40 11.21 24.57
CA GLY A 91 23.76 12.28 23.63
C GLY A 91 23.88 11.84 22.16
N GLN A 92 23.61 10.60 21.84
CA GLN A 92 23.65 10.06 20.48
C GLN A 92 22.25 9.72 19.96
N GLN A 93 22.03 9.89 18.66
CA GLN A 93 20.81 9.46 18.01
C GLN A 93 20.77 7.94 17.91
N VAL A 94 19.63 7.37 18.30
CA VAL A 94 19.32 5.94 18.15
C VAL A 94 18.01 5.81 17.37
N GLU A 95 18.01 4.95 16.36
CA GLU A 95 16.84 4.62 15.56
C GLU A 95 16.09 3.45 16.20
N VAL A 96 14.79 3.61 16.37
CA VAL A 96 13.91 2.56 16.91
C VAL A 96 12.67 2.44 16.03
N PRO A 97 11.97 1.28 16.05
CA PRO A 97 10.73 1.12 15.29
C PRO A 97 9.71 2.22 15.63
N ASP A 98 9.04 2.73 14.60
CA ASP A 98 7.92 3.65 14.77
C ASP A 98 6.61 2.85 14.83
N ASN A 99 6.17 2.56 16.04
CA ASN A 99 5.00 1.72 16.32
C ASN A 99 3.70 2.53 16.18
N TRP A 100 3.48 3.15 15.04
CA TRP A 100 2.30 4.00 14.81
C TRP A 100 0.97 3.23 14.79
N LEU A 101 1.03 1.91 14.64
CA LEU A 101 -0.14 1.00 14.63
C LEU A 101 -0.43 0.31 15.97
N ASP A 102 0.31 0.61 17.06
CA ASP A 102 0.12 -0.06 18.35
C ASP A 102 -1.33 0.01 18.87
N ASN A 103 -2.02 1.10 18.58
CA ASN A 103 -3.44 1.28 18.94
C ASN A 103 -4.40 1.10 17.74
N GLY A 104 -3.90 0.55 16.64
CA GLY A 104 -4.62 0.49 15.36
C GLY A 104 -4.69 1.85 14.66
N ASN A 105 -5.26 1.85 13.47
CA ASN A 105 -5.53 3.05 12.68
C ASN A 105 -7.04 3.15 12.41
N ILE A 106 -7.69 4.13 13.03
CA ILE A 106 -9.14 4.30 12.92
C ILE A 106 -9.62 4.76 11.54
N TRP A 107 -8.69 5.24 10.71
CA TRP A 107 -9.00 5.77 9.36
C TRP A 107 -8.94 4.70 8.28
N GLU A 108 -8.35 3.55 8.55
CA GLU A 108 -8.23 2.50 7.55
C GLU A 108 -9.31 1.43 7.70
N VAL A 109 -9.76 0.91 6.57
CA VAL A 109 -10.71 -0.19 6.48
C VAL A 109 -10.04 -1.32 5.67
N PRO A 110 -9.89 -2.53 6.23
CA PRO A 110 -9.41 -3.67 5.45
C PRO A 110 -10.45 -4.10 4.42
N ASP A 111 -9.98 -4.46 3.22
CA ASP A 111 -10.82 -4.95 2.12
C ASP A 111 -10.29 -6.30 1.62
N PRO A 112 -10.47 -7.39 2.38
CA PRO A 112 -9.91 -8.70 2.05
C PRO A 112 -10.46 -9.31 0.76
N GLU A 113 -11.61 -8.84 0.24
CA GLU A 113 -12.20 -9.31 -1.02
C GLU A 113 -11.37 -8.86 -2.24
N ASP A 114 -10.66 -7.77 -2.11
CA ASP A 114 -9.74 -7.25 -3.13
C ASP A 114 -8.29 -7.66 -2.90
N THR A 115 -8.05 -8.74 -2.14
CA THR A 115 -6.70 -9.32 -2.01
C THR A 115 -6.16 -9.77 -3.37
N MET A 116 -4.89 -9.42 -3.64
CA MET A 116 -4.17 -9.81 -4.87
C MET A 116 -3.04 -10.79 -4.54
N GLU A 117 -2.81 -11.73 -5.46
CA GLU A 117 -1.66 -12.63 -5.37
C GLU A 117 -0.49 -12.05 -6.16
N VAL A 118 0.65 -11.87 -5.50
CA VAL A 118 1.90 -11.44 -6.16
C VAL A 118 2.89 -12.60 -6.13
N HIS A 119 3.41 -12.94 -7.30
CA HIS A 119 4.30 -14.08 -7.47
C HIS A 119 5.75 -13.65 -7.55
N PHE A 120 6.62 -14.33 -6.81
CA PHE A 120 8.06 -14.07 -6.74
C PHE A 120 8.88 -15.28 -7.11
N GLY A 121 9.97 -15.07 -7.83
CA GLY A 121 10.87 -16.15 -8.27
C GLY A 121 10.24 -17.02 -9.35
N GLY A 122 10.68 -18.30 -9.37
CA GLY A 122 10.22 -19.22 -10.40
C GLY A 122 10.96 -19.05 -11.74
N TYR A 123 10.39 -19.66 -12.77
CA TYR A 123 10.86 -19.54 -14.15
C TYR A 123 9.67 -19.48 -15.11
N VAL A 124 9.92 -18.92 -16.30
CA VAL A 124 8.89 -18.72 -17.32
C VAL A 124 9.04 -19.81 -18.39
N GLU A 125 7.93 -20.49 -18.71
CA GLU A 125 7.83 -21.44 -19.81
C GLU A 125 6.94 -20.91 -20.92
N PRO A 126 7.35 -21.02 -22.19
CA PRO A 126 6.45 -20.79 -23.31
C PRO A 126 5.48 -21.96 -23.48
N VAL A 127 4.20 -21.69 -23.50
CA VAL A 127 3.13 -22.68 -23.73
C VAL A 127 2.38 -22.32 -25.00
N GLN A 128 2.19 -23.29 -25.89
CA GLN A 128 1.43 -23.11 -27.12
C GLN A 128 -0.06 -23.39 -26.85
N GLU A 129 -0.89 -22.38 -26.96
CA GLU A 129 -2.34 -22.51 -26.84
C GLU A 129 -3.04 -21.77 -27.98
N ASN A 130 -3.93 -22.47 -28.69
CA ASN A 130 -4.72 -21.91 -29.78
C ASN A 130 -3.89 -21.19 -30.88
N GLY A 131 -2.66 -21.69 -31.15
CA GLY A 131 -1.75 -21.11 -32.13
C GLY A 131 -1.02 -19.84 -31.70
N ARG A 132 -1.13 -19.47 -30.42
CA ARG A 132 -0.36 -18.38 -29.80
C ARG A 132 0.64 -18.96 -28.80
N THR A 133 1.74 -18.25 -28.62
CA THR A 133 2.71 -18.56 -27.55
C THR A 133 2.34 -17.70 -26.33
N ASN A 134 1.94 -18.37 -25.28
CA ASN A 134 1.72 -17.75 -23.97
C ASN A 134 2.91 -18.04 -23.06
N PHE A 135 3.21 -17.12 -22.13
CA PHE A 135 4.28 -17.29 -21.17
C PHE A 135 3.69 -17.54 -19.78
N VAL A 136 4.01 -18.70 -19.21
CA VAL A 136 3.47 -19.13 -17.92
C VAL A 136 4.61 -19.20 -16.90
N THR A 137 4.46 -18.51 -15.78
CA THR A 137 5.41 -18.60 -14.66
C THR A 137 5.12 -19.85 -13.83
N LYS A 138 6.17 -20.62 -13.54
CA LYS A 138 6.09 -21.83 -12.72
C LYS A 138 7.07 -21.77 -11.56
N ASN A 139 6.77 -22.54 -10.52
CA ASN A 139 7.64 -22.73 -9.35
C ASN A 139 7.92 -21.42 -8.58
N TYR A 140 6.94 -20.55 -8.50
CA TYR A 140 6.99 -19.25 -7.81
C TYR A 140 6.53 -19.37 -6.36
N GLN A 141 6.90 -18.37 -5.57
CA GLN A 141 6.35 -18.13 -4.24
C GLN A 141 5.22 -17.11 -4.33
N THR A 142 4.09 -17.39 -3.68
CA THR A 142 2.96 -16.47 -3.61
C THR A 142 3.02 -15.64 -2.35
N VAL A 143 2.82 -14.33 -2.50
CA VAL A 143 2.59 -13.39 -1.41
C VAL A 143 1.22 -12.77 -1.61
N LEU A 144 0.40 -12.76 -0.57
CA LEU A 144 -0.90 -12.08 -0.60
C LEU A 144 -0.69 -10.59 -0.30
N ALA A 145 -1.19 -9.75 -1.19
CA ALA A 145 -1.32 -8.32 -0.98
C ALA A 145 -2.73 -8.03 -0.49
N VAL A 146 -2.87 -7.81 0.82
CA VAL A 146 -4.16 -7.51 1.47
C VAL A 146 -4.31 -5.99 1.54
N PRO A 147 -5.36 -5.41 0.91
CA PRO A 147 -5.53 -3.97 0.90
C PRO A 147 -6.19 -3.44 2.17
N TYR A 148 -5.76 -2.25 2.55
CA TYR A 148 -6.34 -1.39 3.58
C TYR A 148 -6.61 -0.03 2.95
N ASP A 149 -7.83 0.41 2.96
CA ASP A 149 -8.27 1.64 2.31
C ASP A 149 -8.45 2.78 3.32
N MET A 150 -7.81 3.91 3.04
CA MET A 150 -7.95 5.13 3.82
C MET A 150 -8.63 6.20 2.97
N PRO A 151 -9.74 6.82 3.45
CA PRO A 151 -10.46 7.84 2.70
C PRO A 151 -9.68 9.16 2.66
N ILE A 152 -9.68 9.81 1.51
CA ILE A 152 -9.14 11.14 1.28
C ILE A 152 -10.28 12.04 0.83
N ALA A 153 -10.85 12.78 1.76
CA ALA A 153 -11.98 13.68 1.49
C ALA A 153 -11.50 14.96 0.79
N GLY A 154 -12.22 15.39 -0.24
CA GLY A 154 -12.04 16.69 -0.86
C GLY A 154 -12.56 17.82 0.01
N TYR A 155 -12.06 19.05 -0.22
CA TYR A 155 -12.50 20.23 0.51
C TYR A 155 -13.85 20.73 -0.02
N ASP A 156 -14.85 20.83 0.86
CA ASP A 156 -16.19 21.35 0.58
C ASP A 156 -16.87 20.74 -0.66
N CYS A 157 -16.71 19.42 -0.82
CA CYS A 157 -17.31 18.64 -1.91
C CYS A 157 -17.63 17.21 -1.47
N ASP A 158 -18.40 16.47 -2.30
CA ASP A 158 -18.83 15.11 -1.98
C ASP A 158 -17.83 14.03 -2.43
N THR A 159 -16.70 14.44 -3.03
CA THR A 159 -15.71 13.49 -3.53
C THR A 159 -14.82 12.97 -2.40
N VAL A 160 -14.75 11.66 -2.29
CA VAL A 160 -13.81 10.96 -1.41
C VAL A 160 -13.00 9.99 -2.26
N ASN A 161 -11.70 10.27 -2.38
CA ASN A 161 -10.75 9.38 -3.02
C ASN A 161 -10.19 8.36 -2.02
N THR A 162 -9.47 7.37 -2.51
CA THR A 162 -8.94 6.29 -1.69
C THR A 162 -7.41 6.28 -1.74
N LEU A 163 -6.78 6.16 -0.57
CA LEU A 163 -5.40 5.70 -0.45
C LEU A 163 -5.43 4.22 -0.08
N ARG A 164 -5.07 3.35 -1.03
CA ARG A 164 -4.98 1.90 -0.86
C ARG A 164 -3.57 1.50 -0.46
N MET A 165 -3.47 0.87 0.70
CA MET A 165 -2.22 0.43 1.28
C MET A 165 -2.17 -1.09 1.28
N TRP A 166 -1.13 -1.68 0.69
CA TRP A 166 -0.96 -3.12 0.57
C TRP A 166 -0.15 -3.69 1.74
N SER A 167 -0.73 -4.63 2.48
CA SER A 167 -0.06 -5.41 3.52
C SER A 167 0.33 -6.77 2.96
N ALA A 168 1.59 -7.14 3.07
CA ALA A 168 2.09 -8.43 2.61
C ALA A 168 1.82 -9.53 3.63
N ARG A 169 1.24 -10.64 3.17
CA ARG A 169 0.95 -11.81 4.01
C ARG A 169 1.30 -13.11 3.28
N SER A 170 1.64 -14.13 4.04
CA SER A 170 1.76 -15.48 3.49
C SER A 170 0.37 -16.04 3.15
N PRO A 171 0.22 -16.79 2.03
CA PRO A 171 -1.02 -17.50 1.72
C PRO A 171 -1.35 -18.60 2.74
N HIS A 172 -0.34 -19.11 3.41
CA HIS A 172 -0.49 -20.07 4.50
C HIS A 172 -0.45 -19.32 5.83
N ASN A 173 -1.59 -18.80 6.24
CA ASN A 173 -1.77 -18.04 7.48
C ASN A 173 -1.61 -18.92 8.73
N ASN A 174 -1.03 -20.12 8.60
CA ASN A 174 -0.94 -21.09 9.65
C ASN A 174 0.53 -21.35 9.96
N LEU A 175 0.84 -21.18 11.24
CA LEU A 175 1.95 -21.88 11.88
C LEU A 175 2.01 -23.29 11.29
N ASP A 176 3.15 -23.70 10.71
CA ASP A 176 3.34 -25.11 10.34
C ASP A 176 3.30 -25.93 11.65
N PHE A 177 2.09 -26.39 11.98
CA PHE A 177 1.83 -27.08 13.22
C PHE A 177 2.62 -28.39 13.33
N SER A 178 2.95 -29.00 12.19
CA SER A 178 3.78 -30.20 12.12
C SER A 178 5.23 -29.87 12.47
N ALA A 179 5.79 -28.83 11.87
CA ALA A 179 7.12 -28.35 12.20
C ALA A 179 7.22 -27.85 13.64
N PHE A 180 6.19 -27.11 14.12
CA PHE A 180 6.12 -26.64 15.50
C PHE A 180 6.11 -27.79 16.50
N SER A 181 5.25 -28.80 16.27
CA SER A 181 5.15 -29.98 17.13
C SER A 181 6.41 -30.85 17.10
N ALA A 182 7.16 -30.80 16.00
CA ALA A 182 8.46 -31.46 15.86
C ALA A 182 9.62 -30.66 16.50
N GLY A 183 9.36 -29.50 17.10
CA GLY A 183 10.38 -28.62 17.70
C GLY A 183 11.18 -27.80 16.71
N ASN A 184 10.81 -27.80 15.43
CA ASN A 184 11.45 -27.00 14.40
C ASN A 184 10.75 -25.62 14.28
N TYR A 185 11.03 -24.76 15.25
CA TYR A 185 10.37 -23.44 15.35
C TYR A 185 10.76 -22.48 14.23
N GLU A 186 12.00 -22.58 13.71
CA GLU A 186 12.42 -21.74 12.59
C GLU A 186 11.57 -22.04 11.36
N LYS A 187 11.40 -23.31 11.00
CA LYS A 187 10.56 -23.71 9.88
C LYS A 187 9.09 -23.36 10.12
N ALA A 188 8.63 -23.51 11.35
CA ALA A 188 7.24 -23.17 11.73
C ALA A 188 6.94 -21.68 11.56
N LEU A 189 7.96 -20.80 11.64
CA LEU A 189 7.86 -19.34 11.49
C LEU A 189 8.26 -18.84 10.08
N GLU A 190 8.75 -19.71 9.20
CA GLU A 190 9.10 -19.34 7.80
C GLU A 190 7.91 -18.73 7.02
N SER A 191 6.68 -19.06 7.43
CA SER A 191 5.48 -18.46 6.85
C SER A 191 5.39 -16.94 7.04
N ASP A 192 6.17 -16.36 7.96
CA ASP A 192 6.15 -14.93 8.26
C ASP A 192 7.13 -14.11 7.40
N MET A 193 7.97 -14.78 6.58
CA MET A 193 8.94 -14.08 5.72
C MET A 193 8.28 -13.17 4.68
N ALA A 194 7.05 -13.48 4.24
CA ALA A 194 6.29 -12.61 3.36
C ALA A 194 5.98 -11.26 4.01
N ALA A 195 5.71 -11.24 5.31
CA ALA A 195 5.37 -10.03 6.05
C ALA A 195 6.53 -9.02 6.10
N VAL A 196 7.78 -9.46 5.93
CA VAL A 196 8.97 -8.57 5.91
C VAL A 196 8.85 -7.50 4.82
N ILE A 197 8.18 -7.79 3.72
CA ILE A 197 7.95 -6.86 2.60
C ILE A 197 7.27 -5.58 3.06
N SER A 198 6.32 -5.66 3.99
CA SER A 198 5.57 -4.51 4.50
C SER A 198 5.98 -4.04 5.90
N LYS A 199 7.18 -4.42 6.39
CA LYS A 199 7.63 -4.02 7.73
C LYS A 199 8.13 -2.58 7.78
N VAL A 200 9.08 -2.21 6.94
CA VAL A 200 9.85 -0.96 7.07
C VAL A 200 9.92 -0.21 5.75
N LEU A 201 9.70 1.10 5.80
CA LEU A 201 9.96 2.02 4.69
C LEU A 201 11.48 2.23 4.57
N TYR A 202 12.02 2.06 3.36
CA TYR A 202 13.44 2.20 3.05
C TYR A 202 14.36 1.34 3.93
N PRO A 203 14.30 0.01 3.82
CA PRO A 203 15.31 -0.84 4.44
C PRO A 203 16.69 -0.48 3.93
N GLU A 204 17.72 -0.65 4.77
CA GLU A 204 19.10 -0.39 4.39
C GLU A 204 19.49 -1.23 3.17
N ASP A 205 20.06 -0.60 2.14
CA ASP A 205 20.38 -1.23 0.86
C ASP A 205 21.88 -1.21 0.50
N ASN A 206 22.75 -1.08 1.52
CA ASN A 206 24.20 -1.18 1.35
C ASN A 206 24.69 -2.62 1.08
N HIS A 207 23.84 -3.62 1.35
CA HIS A 207 24.11 -5.05 1.13
C HIS A 207 23.09 -5.67 0.19
N TYR A 208 23.36 -6.88 -0.30
CA TYR A 208 22.56 -7.57 -1.31
C TYR A 208 21.12 -7.82 -0.85
N GLU A 209 20.94 -8.30 0.37
CA GLU A 209 19.62 -8.64 0.93
C GLU A 209 18.72 -7.40 1.02
N GLY A 210 19.27 -6.25 1.42
CA GLY A 210 18.54 -5.00 1.47
C GLY A 210 18.11 -4.49 0.09
N LYS A 211 19.02 -4.57 -0.91
CA LYS A 211 18.69 -4.26 -2.31
C LYS A 211 17.58 -5.17 -2.84
N LYS A 212 17.68 -6.46 -2.55
CA LYS A 212 16.67 -7.46 -2.92
C LYS A 212 15.33 -7.15 -2.27
N LEU A 213 15.31 -6.84 -0.97
CA LEU A 213 14.08 -6.48 -0.25
C LEU A 213 13.42 -5.23 -0.85
N ARG A 214 14.19 -4.16 -1.13
CA ARG A 214 13.67 -2.95 -1.78
C ARG A 214 13.05 -3.25 -3.14
N LEU A 215 13.75 -4.02 -3.98
CA LEU A 215 13.19 -4.40 -5.28
C LEU A 215 11.91 -5.24 -5.11
N THR A 216 11.88 -6.13 -4.12
CA THR A 216 10.69 -6.93 -3.78
C THR A 216 9.53 -6.04 -3.36
N GLN A 217 9.76 -5.02 -2.52
CA GLN A 217 8.76 -4.03 -2.13
C GLN A 217 8.20 -3.27 -3.34
N HIS A 218 9.09 -2.81 -4.25
CA HIS A 218 8.69 -2.08 -5.44
C HIS A 218 7.81 -2.93 -6.36
N TYR A 219 8.18 -4.18 -6.59
CA TYR A 219 7.37 -5.09 -7.40
C TYR A 219 6.06 -5.46 -6.71
N PHE A 220 6.09 -5.72 -5.40
CA PHE A 220 4.93 -6.12 -4.62
C PHE A 220 3.76 -5.14 -4.77
N PHE A 221 3.96 -3.87 -4.39
CA PHE A 221 2.86 -2.91 -4.42
C PHE A 221 2.47 -2.51 -5.85
N THR A 222 3.43 -2.49 -6.76
CA THR A 222 3.18 -2.18 -8.17
C THR A 222 2.31 -3.24 -8.82
N SER A 223 2.67 -4.52 -8.67
CA SER A 223 1.91 -5.64 -9.22
C SER A 223 0.50 -5.71 -8.62
N ALA A 224 0.37 -5.62 -7.29
CA ALA A 224 -0.92 -5.62 -6.63
C ALA A 224 -1.82 -4.48 -7.12
N SER A 225 -1.27 -3.28 -7.26
CA SER A 225 -2.02 -2.09 -7.70
C SER A 225 -2.48 -2.22 -9.15
N LEU A 226 -1.65 -2.75 -10.05
CA LEU A 226 -2.01 -2.94 -11.45
C LEU A 226 -3.02 -4.06 -11.64
N GLN A 227 -2.89 -5.17 -10.92
CA GLN A 227 -3.89 -6.23 -10.91
C GLN A 227 -5.25 -5.70 -10.47
N TYR A 228 -5.28 -4.91 -9.40
CA TYR A 228 -6.51 -4.27 -8.95
C TYR A 228 -7.07 -3.30 -10.01
N ALA A 229 -6.24 -2.47 -10.63
CA ALA A 229 -6.67 -1.54 -11.67
C ALA A 229 -7.34 -2.26 -12.85
N ILE A 230 -6.78 -3.39 -13.28
CA ILE A 230 -7.36 -4.24 -14.33
C ILE A 230 -8.66 -4.90 -13.84
N LYS A 231 -8.70 -5.42 -12.61
CA LYS A 231 -9.91 -6.00 -12.00
C LYS A 231 -11.04 -4.98 -11.94
N ASP A 232 -10.76 -3.75 -11.48
CA ASP A 232 -11.73 -2.67 -11.40
C ASP A 232 -12.20 -2.21 -12.79
N PHE A 233 -11.27 -2.12 -13.75
CA PHE A 233 -11.61 -1.84 -15.15
C PHE A 233 -12.56 -2.90 -15.72
N LYS A 234 -12.27 -4.18 -15.52
CA LYS A 234 -13.11 -5.28 -16.00
C LYS A 234 -14.48 -5.28 -15.36
N ARG A 235 -14.56 -4.93 -14.08
CA ARG A 235 -15.85 -4.79 -13.35
C ARG A 235 -16.74 -3.70 -13.97
N ARG A 236 -16.15 -2.57 -14.41
CA ARG A 236 -16.88 -1.43 -14.98
C ARG A 236 -17.12 -1.51 -16.47
N PHE A 237 -16.15 -2.03 -17.22
CA PHE A 237 -16.14 -1.97 -18.69
C PHE A 237 -16.08 -3.34 -19.38
N GLY A 238 -16.02 -4.43 -18.61
CA GLY A 238 -15.82 -5.79 -19.15
C GLY A 238 -14.45 -5.94 -19.81
N THR A 239 -14.39 -6.72 -20.87
CA THR A 239 -13.14 -7.00 -21.62
C THR A 239 -12.86 -6.01 -22.75
N ARG A 240 -13.47 -4.83 -22.72
CA ARG A 240 -13.29 -3.78 -23.74
C ARG A 240 -11.97 -3.03 -23.56
N PHE A 241 -10.84 -3.75 -23.63
CA PHE A 241 -9.50 -3.20 -23.35
C PHE A 241 -9.07 -2.07 -24.30
N ASN A 242 -9.71 -1.92 -25.45
CA ASN A 242 -9.52 -0.74 -26.30
C ASN A 242 -9.87 0.58 -25.60
N LEU A 243 -10.69 0.55 -24.55
CA LEU A 243 -11.03 1.70 -23.70
C LEU A 243 -10.03 1.94 -22.58
N LEU A 244 -9.11 1.00 -22.30
CA LEU A 244 -8.20 1.10 -21.15
C LEU A 244 -7.40 2.41 -21.15
N PRO A 245 -6.78 2.87 -22.27
CA PRO A 245 -6.02 4.12 -22.30
C PRO A 245 -6.86 5.38 -22.07
N GLU A 246 -8.17 5.31 -22.30
CA GLU A 246 -9.10 6.43 -22.08
C GLU A 246 -9.63 6.48 -20.65
N LYS A 247 -9.66 5.34 -19.95
CA LYS A 247 -10.31 5.17 -18.65
C LYS A 247 -9.33 5.04 -17.49
N ILE A 248 -8.10 4.68 -17.75
CA ILE A 248 -7.06 4.51 -16.73
C ILE A 248 -5.85 5.35 -17.08
N ALA A 249 -5.43 6.19 -16.13
CA ALA A 249 -4.13 6.85 -16.13
C ALA A 249 -3.33 6.37 -14.92
N ILE A 250 -2.05 6.09 -15.13
CA ILE A 250 -1.15 5.62 -14.08
C ILE A 250 -0.01 6.63 -13.94
N GLN A 251 0.09 7.25 -12.77
CA GLN A 251 1.19 8.15 -12.43
C GLN A 251 2.22 7.40 -11.60
N ILE A 252 3.45 7.44 -12.07
CA ILE A 252 4.64 6.87 -11.40
C ILE A 252 5.34 8.00 -10.63
N ASN A 253 5.36 7.90 -9.30
CA ASN A 253 6.05 8.87 -8.46
C ASN A 253 7.49 8.41 -8.23
N ASP A 254 8.45 9.08 -8.86
CA ASP A 254 9.85 8.65 -8.98
C ASP A 254 9.98 7.32 -9.79
N THR A 255 11.12 6.66 -9.70
CA THR A 255 11.42 5.38 -10.37
C THR A 255 11.05 4.15 -9.54
N HIS A 256 10.65 4.33 -8.27
CA HIS A 256 10.28 3.22 -7.40
C HIS A 256 9.20 2.30 -8.00
N PRO A 257 8.10 2.82 -8.59
CA PRO A 257 7.13 1.99 -9.29
C PRO A 257 7.45 1.78 -10.78
N GLY A 258 8.69 1.95 -11.21
CA GLY A 258 9.11 1.81 -12.63
C GLY A 258 8.82 0.44 -13.23
N LEU A 259 8.74 -0.61 -12.39
CA LEU A 259 8.30 -1.94 -12.81
C LEU A 259 6.83 -2.00 -13.27
N ALA A 260 6.07 -0.91 -13.11
CA ALA A 260 4.69 -0.83 -13.62
C ALA A 260 4.60 -1.06 -15.13
N ILE A 261 5.60 -0.61 -15.89
CA ILE A 261 5.61 -0.75 -17.36
C ILE A 261 5.68 -2.23 -17.77
N PRO A 262 6.72 -2.99 -17.40
CA PRO A 262 6.80 -4.40 -17.77
C PRO A 262 5.72 -5.26 -17.11
N GLU A 263 5.29 -4.92 -15.89
CA GLU A 263 4.24 -5.67 -15.22
C GLU A 263 2.88 -5.47 -15.89
N LEU A 264 2.53 -4.25 -16.30
CA LEU A 264 1.31 -4.00 -17.05
C LEU A 264 1.32 -4.75 -18.40
N MET A 265 2.48 -4.78 -19.08
CA MET A 265 2.65 -5.58 -20.31
C MET A 265 2.39 -7.06 -20.03
N ARG A 266 3.01 -7.62 -18.98
CA ARG A 266 2.80 -9.02 -18.60
C ARG A 266 1.35 -9.34 -18.31
N LEU A 267 0.68 -8.50 -17.52
CA LEU A 267 -0.73 -8.69 -17.17
C LEU A 267 -1.63 -8.65 -18.42
N LEU A 268 -1.42 -7.70 -19.30
CA LEU A 268 -2.24 -7.54 -20.50
C LEU A 268 -1.96 -8.62 -21.56
N MET A 269 -0.69 -8.97 -21.77
CA MET A 269 -0.30 -9.94 -22.81
C MET A 269 -0.46 -11.38 -22.35
N ASP A 270 0.06 -11.73 -21.17
CA ASP A 270 0.12 -13.12 -20.74
C ASP A 270 -1.17 -13.58 -20.00
N GLN A 271 -1.86 -12.67 -19.31
CA GLN A 271 -3.08 -13.01 -18.58
C GLN A 271 -4.36 -12.66 -19.34
N GLU A 272 -4.42 -11.50 -19.99
CA GLU A 272 -5.62 -11.06 -20.71
C GLU A 272 -5.57 -11.39 -22.21
N GLY A 273 -4.43 -11.80 -22.76
CA GLY A 273 -4.27 -12.29 -24.14
C GLY A 273 -4.30 -11.19 -25.21
N LEU A 274 -3.86 -9.96 -24.87
CA LEU A 274 -3.84 -8.79 -25.77
C LEU A 274 -2.62 -8.76 -26.69
#